data_3969dc3970d4a2a71d3fcc9a214ee391
#
_entry.id   3969dc3970d4a2a71d3fcc9a214ee391
#
_cell.length_a   1.000
_cell.length_b   1.000
_cell.length_c   1.000
_cell.angle_alpha   90.00
_cell.angle_beta   90.00
_cell.angle_gamma   90.00
#
_symmetry.space_group_name_H-M   'P 1'
#
loop_
_entity.id
_entity.type
_entity.pdbx_description
1 polymer ?
#
loop_
_entity_poly.entity_id
_entity_poly.type
_entity_poly.pdbx_seq_one_letter_code
_entity_poly.pdbx_strand_id
1 'polypeptide(L)'
;WAELEKDDVTLREACGNTVRNITASENAGIDPEEPFDVSPYAYALFDFLLRNPVCQEMGRKVKIAFSSSDKDTALSYLHDLGFIPKIVNGERGFKVMLGGGLGSQPHHAELLSEFVPANQIIPTTEGILRVFDRHGERAKRLKARMKFLVKDLGKDEFLRLVEEEKKALSCQSFEIDTTAFDGPIPEPLKAAPKVEIADVAAFETWKKSNVIQQKQEGYVAIGIKVPLGDFYTDKARLL
;
A
#
# COMPACT_ATOMS: atom_id res chain seq x y z
N TRP A 1 13.48 24.34 6.49
CA TRP A 1 13.75 23.51 5.30
C TRP A 1 15.26 23.39 5.08
N ALA A 2 15.99 24.49 4.98
CA ALA A 2 17.44 24.48 4.78
C ALA A 2 18.23 23.70 5.86
N GLU A 3 17.73 23.61 7.08
CA GLU A 3 18.34 22.83 8.15
C GLU A 3 18.17 21.32 7.94
N LEU A 4 16.98 20.91 7.49
CA LEU A 4 16.68 19.51 7.16
C LEU A 4 17.42 19.03 5.91
N GLU A 5 17.61 19.93 4.92
CA GLU A 5 18.33 19.62 3.69
C GLU A 5 19.80 19.26 3.94
N LYS A 6 20.41 19.75 5.03
CA LYS A 6 21.79 19.40 5.44
C LYS A 6 21.97 17.91 5.76
N ASP A 7 20.88 17.26 6.17
CA ASP A 7 20.81 15.84 6.51
C ASP A 7 20.14 15.01 5.40
N ASP A 8 20.15 15.51 4.16
CA ASP A 8 19.53 14.88 2.98
C ASP A 8 18.01 14.62 3.10
N VAL A 9 17.33 15.30 4.02
CA VAL A 9 15.89 15.19 4.17
C VAL A 9 15.18 15.98 3.08
N THR A 10 14.46 15.29 2.21
CA THR A 10 13.61 15.93 1.21
C THR A 10 12.15 15.99 1.65
N LEU A 11 11.49 17.09 1.32
CA LEU A 11 10.05 17.26 1.52
C LEU A 11 9.27 17.15 0.20
N ARG A 12 9.94 16.79 -0.87
CA ARG A 12 9.29 16.48 -2.14
C ARG A 12 8.34 15.30 -1.95
N GLU A 13 7.26 15.29 -2.73
CA GLU A 13 6.27 14.21 -2.77
C GLU A 13 5.40 14.06 -1.50
N ALA A 14 5.73 14.72 -0.39
CA ALA A 14 4.88 14.77 0.79
C ALA A 14 3.51 15.43 0.49
N CYS A 15 3.49 16.37 -0.46
CA CYS A 15 2.29 17.07 -0.94
C CYS A 15 2.40 17.34 -2.45
N GLY A 16 1.30 17.73 -3.08
CA GLY A 16 1.29 18.08 -4.50
C GLY A 16 0.58 17.05 -5.38
N ASN A 17 0.83 17.14 -6.68
CA ASN A 17 0.27 16.28 -7.71
C ASN A 17 1.26 15.17 -8.09
N THR A 18 1.62 14.37 -7.11
CA THR A 18 2.61 13.31 -7.18
C THR A 18 2.00 11.99 -6.75
N VAL A 19 2.76 10.90 -6.79
CA VAL A 19 2.45 9.68 -6.03
C VAL A 19 2.72 10.01 -4.56
N ARG A 20 1.65 10.24 -3.80
CA ARG A 20 1.73 10.78 -2.44
C ARG A 20 2.13 9.77 -1.39
N ASN A 21 1.62 8.55 -1.54
CA ASN A 21 1.95 7.46 -0.64
C ASN A 21 1.70 6.12 -1.32
N ILE A 22 2.54 5.19 -0.95
CA ILE A 22 2.39 3.77 -1.21
C ILE A 22 2.33 3.12 0.16
N THR A 23 1.21 2.49 0.47
CA THR A 23 0.98 1.87 1.78
C THR A 23 0.84 0.36 1.63
N ALA A 24 1.23 -0.38 2.64
CA ALA A 24 0.90 -1.78 2.79
C ALA A 24 -0.07 -1.98 3.96
N SER A 25 -0.73 -3.13 4.00
CA SER A 25 -1.49 -3.55 5.17
C SER A 25 -0.63 -3.50 6.43
N GLU A 26 -1.20 -3.07 7.54
CA GLU A 26 -0.56 -3.14 8.86
C GLU A 26 -0.23 -4.58 9.28
N ASN A 27 -0.91 -5.55 8.67
CA ASN A 27 -0.72 -6.97 8.93
C ASN A 27 0.20 -7.65 7.89
N ALA A 28 0.81 -6.89 6.96
CA ALA A 28 1.75 -7.46 5.99
C ALA A 28 2.94 -8.12 6.71
N GLY A 29 3.30 -9.33 6.30
CA GLY A 29 4.34 -10.15 6.93
C GLY A 29 3.86 -10.94 8.15
N ILE A 30 2.67 -10.66 8.68
CA ILE A 30 2.12 -11.35 9.86
C ILE A 30 0.71 -11.93 9.66
N ASP A 31 0.01 -11.59 8.58
CA ASP A 31 -1.35 -12.06 8.30
C ASP A 31 -1.34 -13.58 8.03
N PRO A 32 -2.10 -14.38 8.81
CA PRO A 32 -2.20 -15.84 8.56
C PRO A 32 -2.76 -16.20 7.18
N GLU A 33 -3.48 -15.30 6.54
CA GLU A 33 -4.13 -15.52 5.24
C GLU A 33 -3.37 -14.93 4.07
N GLU A 34 -2.21 -14.28 4.30
CA GLU A 34 -1.44 -13.73 3.21
C GLU A 34 -0.76 -14.84 2.37
N PRO A 35 -0.89 -14.79 1.05
CA PRO A 35 -0.16 -15.70 0.18
C PRO A 35 1.36 -15.52 0.26
N PHE A 36 1.80 -14.28 0.47
CA PHE A 36 3.19 -13.86 0.69
C PHE A 36 3.21 -12.42 1.26
N ASP A 37 4.31 -12.04 1.90
CA ASP A 37 4.51 -10.68 2.39
C ASP A 37 4.55 -9.69 1.23
N VAL A 38 3.71 -8.66 1.28
CA VAL A 38 3.62 -7.61 0.25
C VAL A 38 4.56 -6.44 0.50
N SER A 39 5.20 -6.36 1.67
CA SER A 39 6.08 -5.26 2.05
C SER A 39 7.23 -5.03 1.07
N PRO A 40 7.97 -6.06 0.61
CA PRO A 40 9.04 -5.87 -0.37
C PRO A 40 8.55 -5.22 -1.67
N TYR A 41 7.35 -5.59 -2.11
CA TYR A 41 6.77 -5.06 -3.35
C TYR A 41 6.36 -3.60 -3.22
N ALA A 42 5.79 -3.24 -2.06
CA ALA A 42 5.45 -1.85 -1.75
C ALA A 42 6.71 -0.97 -1.67
N TYR A 43 7.78 -1.47 -1.04
CA TYR A 43 9.07 -0.76 -0.97
C TYR A 43 9.73 -0.64 -2.35
N ALA A 44 9.79 -1.70 -3.14
CA ALA A 44 10.37 -1.64 -4.48
C ALA A 44 9.62 -0.64 -5.39
N LEU A 45 8.29 -0.60 -5.30
CA LEU A 45 7.50 0.37 -6.03
C LEU A 45 7.74 1.79 -5.52
N PHE A 46 7.87 1.98 -4.20
CA PHE A 46 8.22 3.27 -3.61
C PHE A 46 9.57 3.77 -4.12
N ASP A 47 10.62 2.95 -4.04
CA ASP A 47 11.96 3.31 -4.48
C ASP A 47 12.00 3.66 -5.97
N PHE A 48 11.30 2.90 -6.80
CA PHE A 48 11.22 3.15 -8.23
C PHE A 48 10.50 4.47 -8.56
N LEU A 49 9.44 4.80 -7.83
CA LEU A 49 8.64 6.00 -8.08
C LEU A 49 9.19 7.25 -7.38
N LEU A 50 10.01 7.07 -6.34
CA LEU A 50 10.66 8.17 -5.65
C LEU A 50 11.55 8.94 -6.63
N ARG A 51 11.29 10.23 -6.78
CA ARG A 51 11.98 11.11 -7.73
C ARG A 51 11.83 10.71 -9.22
N ASN A 52 10.91 9.79 -9.55
CA ASN A 52 10.62 9.49 -10.95
C ASN A 52 9.99 10.71 -11.63
N PRO A 53 10.56 11.20 -12.76
CA PRO A 53 10.07 12.42 -13.41
C PRO A 53 8.59 12.37 -13.81
N VAL A 54 8.06 11.20 -14.18
CA VAL A 54 6.64 11.01 -14.54
C VAL A 54 5.72 11.32 -13.37
N CYS A 55 6.21 11.14 -12.14
CA CYS A 55 5.42 11.24 -10.92
C CYS A 55 5.44 12.60 -10.24
N GLN A 56 6.14 13.60 -10.80
CA GLN A 56 6.39 14.86 -10.09
C GLN A 56 5.30 15.91 -10.27
N GLU A 57 4.73 16.05 -11.45
CA GLU A 57 3.77 17.11 -11.79
C GLU A 57 2.56 16.57 -12.57
N MET A 58 1.96 15.50 -12.09
CA MET A 58 0.76 14.91 -12.68
C MET A 58 -0.46 15.83 -12.55
N GLY A 59 -1.56 15.53 -13.22
CA GLY A 59 -2.82 16.28 -13.10
C GLY A 59 -3.36 16.33 -11.66
N ARG A 60 -3.13 15.28 -10.87
CA ARG A 60 -3.54 15.16 -9.46
C ARG A 60 -2.71 14.10 -8.74
N LYS A 61 -2.79 14.12 -7.39
CA LYS A 61 -2.17 13.11 -6.52
C LYS A 61 -2.67 11.71 -6.83
N VAL A 62 -1.79 10.73 -6.68
CA VAL A 62 -2.08 9.30 -6.74
C VAL A 62 -1.75 8.68 -5.38
N LYS A 63 -2.54 7.71 -4.98
CA LYS A 63 -2.35 6.90 -3.77
C LYS A 63 -2.44 5.43 -4.15
N ILE A 64 -1.52 4.64 -3.64
CA ILE A 64 -1.39 3.22 -3.92
C ILE A 64 -1.46 2.44 -2.61
N ALA A 65 -2.14 1.30 -2.60
CA ALA A 65 -2.23 0.43 -1.43
C ALA A 65 -2.00 -1.03 -1.80
N PHE A 66 -1.27 -1.74 -0.94
CA PHE A 66 -1.06 -3.17 -0.99
C PHE A 66 -1.79 -3.83 0.19
N SER A 67 -2.80 -4.64 -0.07
CA SER A 67 -3.40 -5.49 0.96
C SER A 67 -2.59 -6.75 1.17
N SER A 68 -2.65 -7.31 2.39
CA SER A 68 -1.97 -8.58 2.72
C SER A 68 -2.74 -9.80 2.22
N SER A 69 -4.06 -9.72 2.13
CA SER A 69 -4.94 -10.82 1.72
C SER A 69 -6.22 -10.31 1.07
N ASP A 70 -7.11 -11.22 0.69
CA ASP A 70 -8.43 -10.91 0.13
C ASP A 70 -9.36 -10.16 1.10
N LYS A 71 -9.03 -10.09 2.39
CA LYS A 71 -9.75 -9.29 3.40
C LYS A 71 -9.63 -7.78 3.17
N ASP A 72 -8.69 -7.37 2.33
CA ASP A 72 -8.44 -5.97 1.94
C ASP A 72 -8.27 -5.00 3.12
N THR A 73 -7.45 -5.38 4.09
CA THR A 73 -7.20 -4.57 5.29
C THR A 73 -6.53 -3.22 4.99
N ALA A 74 -5.82 -3.10 3.85
CA ALA A 74 -5.26 -1.82 3.39
C ALA A 74 -6.27 -0.93 2.64
N LEU A 75 -7.53 -1.37 2.49
CA LEU A 75 -8.57 -0.63 1.77
C LEU A 75 -8.17 -0.31 0.33
N SER A 76 -7.59 -1.27 -0.39
CA SER A 76 -7.09 -1.12 -1.75
C SER A 76 -8.19 -0.66 -2.72
N TYR A 77 -9.44 -1.05 -2.49
CA TYR A 77 -10.60 -0.60 -3.26
C TYR A 77 -10.93 0.89 -3.12
N LEU A 78 -10.35 1.58 -2.14
CA LEU A 78 -10.53 3.03 -1.93
C LEU A 78 -9.35 3.87 -2.41
N HIS A 79 -8.35 3.24 -3.04
CA HIS A 79 -7.14 3.89 -3.55
C HIS A 79 -7.19 4.05 -5.08
N ASP A 80 -6.38 4.95 -5.61
CA ASP A 80 -6.27 5.14 -7.07
C ASP A 80 -5.74 3.88 -7.75
N LEU A 81 -4.82 3.15 -7.06
CA LEU A 81 -4.36 1.82 -7.38
C LEU A 81 -4.37 0.94 -6.12
N GLY A 82 -4.87 -0.27 -6.26
CA GLY A 82 -4.88 -1.28 -5.20
C GLY A 82 -4.29 -2.60 -5.69
N PHE A 83 -3.47 -3.22 -4.86
CA PHE A 83 -2.83 -4.51 -5.12
C PHE A 83 -3.24 -5.50 -4.03
N ILE A 84 -3.77 -6.64 -4.44
CA ILE A 84 -4.15 -7.75 -3.56
C ILE A 84 -3.35 -8.98 -3.99
N PRO A 85 -2.52 -9.58 -3.09
CA PRO A 85 -1.59 -10.64 -3.47
C PRO A 85 -2.33 -11.92 -3.90
N LYS A 86 -1.80 -12.57 -4.90
CA LYS A 86 -2.30 -13.83 -5.46
C LYS A 86 -1.14 -14.74 -5.83
N ILE A 87 -1.37 -16.05 -5.73
CA ILE A 87 -0.50 -17.07 -6.34
C ILE A 87 -1.33 -17.82 -7.38
N VAL A 88 -0.88 -17.80 -8.63
CA VAL A 88 -1.52 -18.51 -9.74
C VAL A 88 -0.49 -19.44 -10.38
N ASN A 89 -0.78 -20.73 -10.44
CA ASN A 89 0.15 -21.74 -10.96
C ASN A 89 1.55 -21.71 -10.34
N GLY A 90 1.66 -21.34 -9.05
CA GLY A 90 2.93 -21.23 -8.34
C GLY A 90 3.66 -19.88 -8.55
N GLU A 91 3.15 -18.99 -9.38
CA GLU A 91 3.70 -17.67 -9.62
C GLU A 91 3.07 -16.63 -8.70
N ARG A 92 3.91 -15.80 -8.06
CA ARG A 92 3.45 -14.65 -7.25
C ARG A 92 3.01 -13.51 -8.17
N GLY A 93 1.92 -12.88 -7.83
CA GLY A 93 1.39 -11.73 -8.56
C GLY A 93 0.30 -11.03 -7.74
N PHE A 94 -0.43 -10.15 -8.40
CA PHE A 94 -1.44 -9.33 -7.75
C PHE A 94 -2.71 -9.23 -8.60
N LYS A 95 -3.84 -9.30 -7.94
CA LYS A 95 -5.07 -8.72 -8.44
C LYS A 95 -4.96 -7.21 -8.33
N VAL A 96 -5.24 -6.49 -9.41
CA VAL A 96 -5.05 -5.04 -9.47
C VAL A 96 -6.37 -4.33 -9.60
N MET A 97 -6.58 -3.36 -8.71
CA MET A 97 -7.75 -2.50 -8.66
C MET A 97 -7.38 -1.08 -9.10
N LEU A 98 -8.28 -0.40 -9.82
CA LEU A 98 -8.02 0.91 -10.42
C LEU A 98 -9.17 1.89 -10.17
N GLY A 99 -8.82 3.16 -9.94
CA GLY A 99 -9.75 4.28 -9.97
C GLY A 99 -10.61 4.45 -8.74
N GLY A 100 -10.20 3.91 -7.59
CA GLY A 100 -10.85 4.18 -6.32
C GLY A 100 -10.56 5.58 -5.77
N GLY A 101 -11.33 5.99 -4.79
CA GLY A 101 -11.05 7.22 -4.07
C GLY A 101 -12.24 7.82 -3.36
N LEU A 102 -11.95 8.46 -2.23
CA LEU A 102 -12.91 9.22 -1.43
C LEU A 102 -13.03 10.67 -1.92
N GLY A 103 -13.66 11.50 -1.15
CA GLY A 103 -13.92 12.91 -1.43
C GLY A 103 -15.40 13.15 -1.70
N SER A 104 -15.73 14.30 -2.32
CA SER A 104 -17.12 14.69 -2.57
C SER A 104 -17.92 13.73 -3.50
N GLN A 105 -17.22 12.96 -4.30
CA GLN A 105 -17.80 11.93 -5.15
C GLN A 105 -17.01 10.63 -4.92
N PRO A 106 -17.30 9.86 -3.86
CA PRO A 106 -16.60 8.62 -3.58
C PRO A 106 -16.83 7.59 -4.70
N HIS A 107 -15.79 6.82 -4.99
CA HIS A 107 -15.81 5.80 -6.03
C HIS A 107 -15.05 4.57 -5.55
N HIS A 108 -15.62 3.42 -5.74
CA HIS A 108 -14.98 2.13 -5.47
C HIS A 108 -14.11 1.77 -6.68
N ALA A 109 -12.90 1.29 -6.43
CA ALA A 109 -12.01 0.87 -7.51
C ALA A 109 -12.61 -0.29 -8.30
N GLU A 110 -12.39 -0.26 -9.59
CA GLU A 110 -12.80 -1.32 -10.51
C GLU A 110 -11.66 -2.31 -10.71
N LEU A 111 -12.00 -3.54 -11.06
CA LEU A 111 -11.00 -4.55 -11.39
C LEU A 111 -10.27 -4.17 -12.68
N LEU A 112 -8.97 -3.94 -12.59
CA LEU A 112 -8.10 -3.77 -13.75
C LEU A 112 -7.69 -5.13 -14.33
N SER A 113 -7.14 -5.99 -13.49
CA SER A 113 -6.68 -7.33 -13.86
C SER A 113 -6.84 -8.30 -12.69
N GLU A 114 -7.27 -9.52 -12.95
CA GLU A 114 -7.31 -10.59 -11.94
C GLU A 114 -5.92 -11.07 -11.52
N PHE A 115 -4.93 -10.93 -12.42
CA PHE A 115 -3.56 -11.32 -12.11
C PHE A 115 -2.56 -10.51 -12.95
N VAL A 116 -1.65 -9.85 -12.28
CA VAL A 116 -0.46 -9.22 -12.83
C VAL A 116 0.74 -9.87 -12.15
N PRO A 117 1.67 -10.52 -12.86
CA PRO A 117 2.88 -11.10 -12.27
C PRO A 117 3.66 -10.09 -11.44
N ALA A 118 4.30 -10.56 -10.37
CA ALA A 118 5.01 -9.69 -9.44
C ALA A 118 6.09 -8.84 -10.11
N ASN A 119 6.80 -9.39 -11.09
CA ASN A 119 7.81 -8.66 -11.87
C ASN A 119 7.21 -7.66 -12.89
N GLN A 120 5.89 -7.64 -13.05
CA GLN A 120 5.16 -6.73 -13.93
C GLN A 120 4.46 -5.56 -13.20
N ILE A 121 4.45 -5.54 -11.86
CA ILE A 121 3.74 -4.48 -11.12
C ILE A 121 4.35 -3.09 -11.35
N ILE A 122 5.68 -2.99 -11.42
CA ILE A 122 6.38 -1.72 -11.66
C ILE A 122 6.11 -1.20 -13.07
N PRO A 123 6.39 -1.94 -14.17
CA PRO A 123 6.06 -1.46 -15.51
C PRO A 123 4.56 -1.21 -15.71
N THR A 124 3.68 -2.01 -15.11
CA THR A 124 2.23 -1.76 -15.18
C THR A 124 1.86 -0.45 -14.48
N THR A 125 2.40 -0.21 -13.28
CA THR A 125 2.15 1.04 -12.55
C THR A 125 2.67 2.25 -13.30
N GLU A 126 3.89 2.18 -13.84
CA GLU A 126 4.44 3.29 -14.63
C GLU A 126 3.60 3.57 -15.87
N GLY A 127 3.16 2.54 -16.59
CA GLY A 127 2.24 2.69 -17.73
C GLY A 127 0.94 3.40 -17.34
N ILE A 128 0.34 3.01 -16.22
CA ILE A 128 -0.87 3.65 -15.69
C ILE A 128 -0.62 5.12 -15.35
N LEU A 129 0.50 5.43 -14.70
CA LEU A 129 0.85 6.81 -14.34
C LEU A 129 1.11 7.68 -15.56
N ARG A 130 1.74 7.15 -16.61
CA ARG A 130 1.94 7.85 -17.88
C ARG A 130 0.63 8.17 -18.59
N VAL A 131 -0.30 7.21 -18.65
CA VAL A 131 -1.64 7.45 -19.18
C VAL A 131 -2.36 8.52 -18.37
N PHE A 132 -2.29 8.43 -17.04
CA PHE A 132 -2.90 9.43 -16.17
C PHE A 132 -2.26 10.83 -16.34
N ASP A 133 -0.96 10.90 -16.48
CA ASP A 133 -0.24 12.16 -16.69
C ASP A 133 -0.62 12.82 -18.02
N ARG A 134 -0.70 12.05 -19.13
CA ARG A 134 -1.01 12.54 -20.47
C ARG A 134 -2.47 12.90 -20.69
N HIS A 135 -3.38 12.09 -20.17
CA HIS A 135 -4.81 12.17 -20.47
C HIS A 135 -5.68 12.67 -19.32
N GLY A 136 -5.10 12.80 -18.11
CA GLY A 136 -5.81 13.28 -16.93
C GLY A 136 -6.23 14.74 -17.03
N GLU A 137 -7.39 15.06 -16.46
CA GLU A 137 -7.91 16.44 -16.38
C GLU A 137 -6.98 17.33 -15.53
N ARG A 138 -6.52 18.44 -16.06
CA ARG A 138 -5.61 19.38 -15.38
C ARG A 138 -6.26 20.72 -15.05
N ALA A 139 -7.27 21.14 -15.81
CA ALA A 139 -7.91 22.44 -15.62
C ALA A 139 -8.98 22.41 -14.50
N LYS A 140 -9.77 21.33 -14.44
CA LYS A 140 -10.87 21.19 -13.49
C LYS A 140 -10.44 20.35 -12.28
N ARG A 141 -9.81 20.99 -11.28
CA ARG A 141 -9.23 20.34 -10.09
C ARG A 141 -10.16 19.32 -9.41
N LEU A 142 -11.46 19.56 -9.36
CA LEU A 142 -12.44 18.66 -8.74
C LEU A 142 -12.67 17.38 -9.54
N LYS A 143 -12.30 17.34 -10.83
CA LYS A 143 -12.40 16.20 -11.72
C LYS A 143 -11.05 15.63 -12.15
N ALA A 144 -9.96 16.05 -11.52
CA ALA A 144 -8.60 15.70 -11.93
C ALA A 144 -8.07 14.36 -11.36
N ARG A 145 -8.85 13.64 -10.53
CA ARG A 145 -8.45 12.33 -9.98
C ARG A 145 -8.56 11.23 -11.03
N MET A 146 -7.72 10.21 -10.90
CA MET A 146 -7.66 9.03 -11.81
C MET A 146 -9.03 8.40 -12.06
N LYS A 147 -9.88 8.28 -11.05
CA LYS A 147 -11.23 7.74 -11.18
C LYS A 147 -12.11 8.43 -12.23
N PHE A 148 -11.90 9.72 -12.44
CA PHE A 148 -12.65 10.46 -13.46
C PHE A 148 -12.12 10.13 -14.87
N LEU A 149 -10.79 10.04 -15.03
CA LEU A 149 -10.20 9.63 -16.30
C LEU A 149 -10.63 8.22 -16.70
N VAL A 150 -10.60 7.26 -15.76
CA VAL A 150 -11.06 5.88 -16.01
C VAL A 150 -12.54 5.86 -16.43
N LYS A 151 -13.37 6.66 -15.74
CA LYS A 151 -14.79 6.79 -16.08
C LYS A 151 -15.02 7.40 -17.46
N ASP A 152 -14.25 8.43 -17.82
CA ASP A 152 -14.44 9.19 -19.07
C ASP A 152 -13.92 8.41 -20.28
N LEU A 153 -12.82 7.70 -20.17
CA LEU A 153 -12.27 6.83 -21.23
C LEU A 153 -12.98 5.47 -21.32
N GLY A 154 -13.46 4.97 -20.19
CA GLY A 154 -13.82 3.56 -20.05
C GLY A 154 -12.60 2.67 -19.82
N LYS A 155 -12.83 1.53 -19.14
CA LYS A 155 -11.76 0.62 -18.74
C LYS A 155 -10.96 0.07 -19.92
N ASP A 156 -11.62 -0.35 -20.98
CA ASP A 156 -10.97 -1.03 -22.12
C ASP A 156 -10.02 -0.08 -22.86
N GLU A 157 -10.44 1.16 -23.09
CA GLU A 157 -9.58 2.17 -23.72
C GLU A 157 -8.42 2.58 -22.79
N PHE A 158 -8.70 2.72 -21.51
CA PHE A 158 -7.63 2.99 -20.52
C PHE A 158 -6.56 1.88 -20.53
N LEU A 159 -6.98 0.61 -20.52
CA LEU A 159 -6.06 -0.55 -20.60
C LEU A 159 -5.28 -0.56 -21.91
N ARG A 160 -5.94 -0.29 -23.04
CA ARG A 160 -5.27 -0.21 -24.33
C ARG A 160 -4.14 0.82 -24.33
N LEU A 161 -4.40 2.00 -23.77
CA LEU A 161 -3.40 3.06 -23.61
C LEU A 161 -2.26 2.64 -22.67
N VAL A 162 -2.56 1.95 -21.57
CA VAL A 162 -1.55 1.43 -20.64
C VAL A 162 -0.63 0.44 -21.35
N GLU A 163 -1.17 -0.48 -22.15
CA GLU A 163 -0.35 -1.44 -22.88
C GLU A 163 0.49 -0.77 -23.97
N GLU A 164 0.02 0.33 -24.58
CA GLU A 164 0.83 1.14 -25.49
C GLU A 164 1.98 1.84 -24.77
N GLU A 165 1.72 2.47 -23.61
CA GLU A 165 2.78 3.09 -22.80
C GLU A 165 3.80 2.05 -22.33
N LYS A 166 3.37 0.86 -21.90
CA LYS A 166 4.27 -0.21 -21.48
C LYS A 166 5.27 -0.61 -22.55
N LYS A 167 4.87 -0.65 -23.83
CA LYS A 167 5.78 -0.96 -24.94
C LYS A 167 6.94 0.03 -25.08
N ALA A 168 6.73 1.27 -24.65
CA ALA A 168 7.72 2.35 -24.72
C ALA A 168 8.57 2.47 -23.45
N LEU A 169 8.33 1.67 -22.43
CA LEU A 169 9.12 1.71 -21.19
C LEU A 169 10.50 1.11 -21.41
N SER A 170 11.51 1.69 -20.78
CA SER A 170 12.85 1.12 -20.70
C SER A 170 12.90 -0.14 -19.81
N CYS A 171 12.03 -0.18 -18.79
CA CYS A 171 11.90 -1.31 -17.88
C CYS A 171 10.68 -2.15 -18.28
N GLN A 172 10.91 -3.30 -18.89
CA GLN A 172 9.83 -4.21 -19.32
C GLN A 172 9.47 -5.26 -18.27
N SER A 173 10.39 -5.54 -17.34
CA SER A 173 10.22 -6.47 -16.23
C SER A 173 11.17 -6.05 -15.11
N PHE A 174 10.75 -6.18 -13.87
CA PHE A 174 11.54 -5.78 -12.71
C PHE A 174 11.48 -6.88 -11.64
N GLU A 175 12.60 -7.58 -11.46
CA GLU A 175 12.72 -8.58 -10.40
C GLU A 175 12.87 -7.88 -9.05
N ILE A 176 11.95 -8.20 -8.12
CA ILE A 176 11.90 -7.59 -6.80
C ILE A 176 12.60 -8.51 -5.81
N ASP A 177 13.64 -8.00 -5.16
CA ASP A 177 14.34 -8.72 -4.09
C ASP A 177 13.47 -8.71 -2.82
N THR A 178 13.05 -9.88 -2.38
CA THR A 178 12.26 -10.07 -1.17
C THR A 178 13.11 -10.45 0.05
N THR A 179 14.39 -10.74 -0.14
CA THR A 179 15.26 -11.33 0.90
C THR A 179 15.48 -10.44 2.11
N ALA A 180 15.45 -9.12 1.94
CA ALA A 180 15.58 -8.16 3.04
C ALA A 180 14.42 -8.25 4.06
N PHE A 181 13.31 -8.87 3.68
CA PHE A 181 12.12 -9.05 4.53
C PHE A 181 11.99 -10.48 5.08
N ASP A 182 12.83 -11.40 4.63
CA ASP A 182 12.89 -12.78 5.10
C ASP A 182 13.79 -12.94 6.35
N GLY A 183 13.87 -11.91 7.19
CA GLY A 183 14.68 -11.93 8.41
C GLY A 183 14.24 -13.02 9.39
N PRO A 184 15.16 -13.50 10.26
CA PRO A 184 14.79 -14.50 11.27
C PRO A 184 13.73 -13.91 12.22
N ILE A 185 12.73 -14.74 12.55
CA ILE A 185 11.78 -14.40 13.61
C ILE A 185 12.59 -14.20 14.91
N PRO A 186 12.45 -13.05 15.59
CA PRO A 186 13.15 -12.83 16.85
C PRO A 186 12.87 -13.98 17.83
N GLU A 187 13.86 -14.41 18.59
CA GLU A 187 13.59 -15.37 19.66
C GLU A 187 12.61 -14.76 20.68
N PRO A 188 11.68 -15.56 21.21
CA PRO A 188 10.76 -15.09 22.24
C PRO A 188 11.55 -14.50 23.41
N LEU A 189 11.20 -13.30 23.83
CA LEU A 189 11.73 -12.73 25.05
C LEU A 189 11.49 -13.71 26.21
N LYS A 190 12.43 -13.80 27.15
CA LYS A 190 12.30 -14.61 28.37
C LYS A 190 10.92 -14.41 28.98
N ALA A 191 10.34 -15.50 29.50
CA ALA A 191 8.98 -15.52 30.04
C ALA A 191 8.63 -14.23 30.79
N ALA A 192 7.59 -13.56 30.35
CA ALA A 192 7.08 -12.37 31.02
C ALA A 192 6.73 -12.69 32.48
N PRO A 193 6.93 -11.75 33.41
CA PRO A 193 6.49 -11.94 34.78
C PRO A 193 5.01 -12.26 34.80
N LYS A 194 4.61 -13.24 35.63
CA LYS A 194 3.20 -13.54 35.83
C LYS A 194 2.49 -12.32 36.40
N VAL A 195 1.63 -11.70 35.59
CA VAL A 195 0.79 -10.59 36.03
C VAL A 195 -0.53 -11.16 36.52
N GLU A 196 -0.95 -10.78 37.73
CA GLU A 196 -2.29 -11.11 38.24
C GLU A 196 -3.31 -10.22 37.53
N ILE A 197 -4.29 -10.87 36.89
CA ILE A 197 -5.34 -10.17 36.13
C ILE A 197 -6.52 -9.99 37.10
N ALA A 198 -6.77 -8.75 37.51
CA ALA A 198 -7.81 -8.41 38.47
C ALA A 198 -9.23 -8.70 37.96
N ASP A 199 -9.49 -8.48 36.67
CA ASP A 199 -10.78 -8.77 36.00
C ASP A 199 -10.54 -9.62 34.75
N VAL A 200 -10.64 -10.92 34.91
CA VAL A 200 -10.44 -11.88 33.83
C VAL A 200 -11.49 -11.73 32.73
N ALA A 201 -12.74 -11.42 33.06
CA ALA A 201 -13.81 -11.29 32.06
C ALA A 201 -13.61 -10.06 31.18
N ALA A 202 -13.24 -8.94 31.77
CA ALA A 202 -12.88 -7.73 31.02
C ALA A 202 -11.65 -7.95 30.14
N PHE A 203 -10.63 -8.65 30.65
CA PHE A 203 -9.42 -8.97 29.91
C PHE A 203 -9.70 -9.88 28.70
N GLU A 204 -10.49 -10.92 28.85
CA GLU A 204 -10.89 -11.80 27.74
C GLU A 204 -11.73 -11.05 26.68
N THR A 205 -12.55 -10.11 27.11
CA THR A 205 -13.31 -9.24 26.20
C THR A 205 -12.37 -8.32 25.42
N TRP A 206 -11.40 -7.71 26.10
CA TRP A 206 -10.38 -6.87 25.50
C TRP A 206 -9.52 -7.65 24.49
N LYS A 207 -9.10 -8.85 24.82
CA LYS A 207 -8.32 -9.71 23.92
C LYS A 207 -9.01 -9.96 22.59
N LYS A 208 -10.32 -10.20 22.58
CA LYS A 208 -11.11 -10.46 21.38
C LYS A 208 -11.05 -9.32 20.36
N SER A 209 -10.89 -8.08 20.82
CA SER A 209 -10.90 -6.89 19.97
C SER A 209 -9.52 -6.30 19.71
N ASN A 210 -8.50 -6.67 20.48
CA ASN A 210 -7.18 -6.03 20.41
C ASN A 210 -6.03 -7.00 20.11
N VAL A 211 -6.25 -8.31 20.22
CA VAL A 211 -5.22 -9.31 19.90
C VAL A 211 -5.51 -9.93 18.56
N ILE A 212 -4.55 -9.81 17.65
CA ILE A 212 -4.61 -10.33 16.28
C ILE A 212 -3.64 -11.52 16.22
N GLN A 213 -4.15 -12.68 15.84
CA GLN A 213 -3.31 -13.84 15.58
C GLN A 213 -2.45 -13.57 14.34
N GLN A 214 -1.20 -13.96 14.40
CA GLN A 214 -0.29 -13.85 13.26
C GLN A 214 0.21 -15.24 12.81
N LYS A 215 0.79 -15.31 11.61
CA LYS A 215 1.28 -16.58 11.05
C LYS A 215 2.48 -17.17 11.78
N GLN A 216 3.25 -16.35 12.49
CA GLN A 216 4.40 -16.80 13.28
C GLN A 216 3.91 -17.45 14.57
N GLU A 217 4.23 -18.72 14.75
CA GLU A 217 3.81 -19.49 15.92
C GLU A 217 4.39 -18.89 17.21
N GLY A 218 3.56 -18.75 18.23
CA GLY A 218 3.95 -18.19 19.53
C GLY A 218 3.90 -16.66 19.62
N TYR A 219 3.51 -15.97 18.54
CA TYR A 219 3.42 -14.51 18.50
C TYR A 219 2.00 -14.04 18.22
N VAL A 220 1.71 -12.84 18.70
CA VAL A 220 0.46 -12.12 18.41
C VAL A 220 0.76 -10.65 18.16
N ALA A 221 -0.05 -10.01 17.35
CA ALA A 221 -0.05 -8.56 17.23
C ALA A 221 -1.08 -7.96 18.19
N ILE A 222 -0.78 -6.80 18.75
CA ILE A 222 -1.66 -6.09 19.67
C ILE A 222 -2.03 -4.74 19.09
N GLY A 223 -3.33 -4.52 18.88
CA GLY A 223 -3.87 -3.23 18.48
C GLY A 223 -3.93 -2.25 19.66
N ILE A 224 -3.18 -1.15 19.59
CA ILE A 224 -3.20 -0.09 20.58
C ILE A 224 -3.96 1.11 20.00
N LYS A 225 -5.10 1.42 20.62
CA LYS A 225 -5.89 2.58 20.21
C LYS A 225 -5.29 3.86 20.79
N VAL A 226 -4.86 4.76 19.92
CA VAL A 226 -4.37 6.10 20.29
C VAL A 226 -5.46 7.14 19.93
N PRO A 227 -6.29 7.57 20.90
CA PRO A 227 -7.33 8.55 20.66
C PRO A 227 -6.72 9.89 20.22
N LEU A 228 -7.28 10.50 19.17
CA LEU A 228 -6.85 11.80 18.63
C LEU A 228 -5.36 11.89 18.20
N GLY A 229 -4.65 10.76 18.17
CA GLY A 229 -3.24 10.73 17.75
C GLY A 229 -2.23 11.16 18.85
N ASP A 230 -2.69 11.46 20.06
CA ASP A 230 -1.83 11.86 21.17
C ASP A 230 -1.43 10.66 22.02
N PHE A 231 -0.12 10.47 22.14
CA PHE A 231 0.46 9.41 22.97
C PHE A 231 1.59 9.97 23.85
N TYR A 232 1.28 10.15 25.12
CA TYR A 232 2.20 10.79 26.06
C TYR A 232 3.37 9.87 26.43
N THR A 233 4.51 10.47 26.74
CA THR A 233 5.77 9.77 27.03
C THR A 233 5.66 8.78 28.18
N ASP A 234 4.89 9.07 29.23
CA ASP A 234 4.64 8.16 30.35
C ASP A 234 3.89 6.91 29.92
N LYS A 235 2.93 7.04 29.00
CA LYS A 235 2.21 5.91 28.41
C LYS A 235 3.09 5.09 27.47
N ALA A 236 3.93 5.77 26.66
CA ALA A 236 4.86 5.09 25.77
C ALA A 236 5.89 4.23 26.51
N ARG A 237 6.28 4.63 27.72
CA ARG A 237 7.23 3.87 28.55
C ARG A 237 6.63 2.61 29.19
N LEU A 238 5.30 2.46 29.17
CA LEU A 238 4.60 1.28 29.67
C LEU A 238 4.43 0.18 28.63
N LEU A 239 4.70 0.48 27.36
CA LEU A 239 4.71 -0.44 26.22
C LEU A 239 6.07 -1.06 26.01
#